data_821946cbe291010c1c33619b004487e3
#
_entry.id   821946cbe291010c1c33619b004487e3
#
_cell.length_a   1.000
_cell.length_b   1.000
_cell.length_c   1.000
_cell.angle_alpha   90.00
_cell.angle_beta   90.00
_cell.angle_gamma   90.00
#
_symmetry.space_group_name_H-M   'P 1'
#
loop_
_entity.id
_entity.type
_entity.pdbx_description
1 polymer ?
#
loop_
_entity_poly.entity_id
_entity_poly.type
_entity_poly.pdbx_seq_one_letter_code
_entity_poly.pdbx_strand_id
1 'polypeptide(L)'
;LDVTKEMPVIEDGFRLLSIGRYCTAKNFDNVPAICSCLLKKGFKVKWYIIGFGGDEELIRQKIAEERMEEYVILLGKKENPYPYIKACDLYVQPSRYEGKSVTVREAQMFAKPVVITAYPTSGSQLEDGVDGVVVPMDNEGCADGIAKLLDDPKKMQSLSEACRRRDYSNQKEVEKLYELLR
;
A
#
# COMPACT_ATOMS: atom_id res chain seq x y z
N LEU A 1 19.05 -2.77 9.56
CA LEU A 1 18.66 -2.36 8.23
C LEU A 1 18.22 -0.89 8.26
N ASP A 2 18.90 -0.05 7.51
CA ASP A 2 18.57 1.38 7.46
C ASP A 2 17.56 1.64 6.32
N VAL A 3 16.27 1.54 6.65
CA VAL A 3 15.17 1.75 5.70
C VAL A 3 15.17 3.18 5.14
N THR A 4 15.75 4.14 5.88
CA THR A 4 15.76 5.53 5.42
C THR A 4 16.59 5.74 4.14
N LYS A 5 17.50 4.83 3.82
CA LYS A 5 18.25 4.88 2.55
C LYS A 5 17.40 4.45 1.37
N GLU A 6 16.52 3.47 1.57
CA GLU A 6 15.63 2.96 0.51
C GLU A 6 14.34 3.77 0.41
N MET A 7 13.84 4.25 1.54
CA MET A 7 12.59 5.02 1.64
C MET A 7 12.85 6.32 2.42
N PRO A 8 13.58 7.28 1.83
CA PRO A 8 13.86 8.53 2.53
C PRO A 8 12.59 9.33 2.81
N VAL A 9 12.59 10.03 3.93
CA VAL A 9 11.48 10.93 4.31
C VAL A 9 11.31 12.00 3.24
N ILE A 10 10.06 12.26 2.87
CA ILE A 10 9.69 13.28 1.90
C ILE A 10 9.12 14.47 2.67
N GLU A 11 9.79 15.61 2.61
CA GLU A 11 9.29 16.84 3.23
C GLU A 11 7.99 17.27 2.55
N ASP A 12 6.93 17.44 3.36
CA ASP A 12 5.57 17.75 2.89
C ASP A 12 5.02 16.74 1.88
N GLY A 13 5.45 15.48 1.99
CA GLY A 13 5.05 14.42 1.09
C GLY A 13 4.75 13.12 1.80
N PHE A 14 4.46 12.09 1.01
CA PHE A 14 3.99 10.81 1.51
C PHE A 14 4.72 9.64 0.86
N ARG A 15 5.07 8.66 1.68
CA ARG A 15 5.62 7.38 1.24
C ARG A 15 4.50 6.35 1.25
N LEU A 16 4.08 5.94 0.06
CA LEU A 16 3.08 4.88 -0.11
C LEU A 16 3.79 3.54 -0.25
N LEU A 17 3.22 2.50 0.31
CA LEU A 17 3.79 1.15 0.28
C LEU A 17 2.74 0.13 -0.14
N SER A 18 3.13 -0.78 -1.02
CA SER A 18 2.38 -1.99 -1.37
C SER A 18 3.29 -3.20 -1.28
N ILE A 19 2.76 -4.33 -0.84
CA ILE A 19 3.51 -5.58 -0.71
C ILE A 19 2.70 -6.70 -1.34
N GLY A 20 3.32 -7.49 -2.19
CA GLY A 20 2.68 -8.64 -2.76
C GLY A 20 3.45 -9.21 -3.95
N ARG A 21 2.96 -10.35 -4.44
CA ARG A 21 3.51 -10.96 -5.63
C ARG A 21 3.26 -10.05 -6.85
N TYR A 22 4.23 -9.97 -7.74
CA TYR A 22 4.06 -9.23 -8.99
C TYR A 22 3.28 -10.11 -9.97
N CYS A 23 1.96 -10.03 -9.87
CA CYS A 23 1.02 -10.84 -10.65
C CYS A 23 -0.26 -10.05 -10.93
N THR A 24 -1.07 -10.56 -11.84
CA THR A 24 -2.31 -9.91 -12.28
C THR A 24 -3.24 -9.54 -11.13
N ALA A 25 -3.37 -10.42 -10.14
CA ALA A 25 -4.25 -10.21 -8.98
C ALA A 25 -3.91 -8.93 -8.21
N LYS A 26 -2.64 -8.57 -8.11
CA LYS A 26 -2.18 -7.43 -7.32
C LYS A 26 -2.33 -6.09 -8.01
N ASN A 27 -2.49 -6.08 -9.33
CA ASN A 27 -2.74 -4.86 -10.12
C ASN A 27 -1.60 -3.82 -10.04
N PHE A 28 -0.38 -4.26 -9.79
CA PHE A 28 0.76 -3.34 -9.68
C PHE A 28 1.14 -2.69 -11.02
N ASP A 29 0.72 -3.27 -12.14
CA ASP A 29 0.88 -2.70 -13.47
C ASP A 29 0.09 -1.38 -13.65
N ASN A 30 -0.94 -1.14 -12.85
CA ASN A 30 -1.69 0.12 -12.86
C ASN A 30 -1.17 1.16 -11.84
N VAL A 31 -0.27 0.78 -10.94
CA VAL A 31 0.27 1.72 -9.94
C VAL A 31 0.95 2.93 -10.59
N PRO A 32 1.74 2.80 -11.66
CA PRO A 32 2.33 3.98 -12.31
C PRO A 32 1.29 5.00 -12.79
N ALA A 33 0.19 4.55 -13.39
CA ALA A 33 -0.88 5.44 -13.82
C ALA A 33 -1.59 6.13 -12.64
N ILE A 34 -1.86 5.39 -11.57
CA ILE A 34 -2.48 5.92 -10.35
C ILE A 34 -1.53 6.96 -9.72
N CYS A 35 -0.26 6.64 -9.61
CA CYS A 35 0.76 7.54 -9.06
C CYS A 35 0.88 8.83 -9.89
N SER A 36 0.86 8.71 -11.22
CA SER A 36 0.84 9.86 -12.12
C SER A 36 -0.33 10.79 -11.85
N CYS A 37 -1.53 10.22 -11.62
CA CYS A 37 -2.71 11.01 -11.25
C CYS A 37 -2.50 11.77 -9.93
N LEU A 38 -1.87 11.15 -8.95
CA LEU A 38 -1.58 11.80 -7.65
C LEU A 38 -0.62 12.98 -7.83
N LEU A 39 0.43 12.81 -8.64
CA LEU A 39 1.37 13.89 -8.92
C LEU A 39 0.71 15.05 -9.64
N LYS A 40 -0.17 14.77 -10.61
CA LYS A 40 -0.94 15.79 -11.33
C LYS A 40 -1.88 16.58 -10.43
N LYS A 41 -2.33 15.98 -9.33
CA LYS A 41 -3.16 16.64 -8.30
C LYS A 41 -2.32 17.50 -7.34
N GLY A 42 -1.01 17.50 -7.49
CA GLY A 42 -0.09 18.31 -6.68
C GLY A 42 0.50 17.61 -5.46
N PHE A 43 0.26 16.33 -5.29
CA PHE A 43 0.84 15.58 -4.16
C PHE A 43 2.30 15.23 -4.42
N LYS A 44 3.12 15.31 -3.38
CA LYS A 44 4.49 14.79 -3.39
C LYS A 44 4.44 13.38 -2.85
N VAL A 45 4.56 12.39 -3.71
CA VAL A 45 4.48 10.98 -3.32
C VAL A 45 5.61 10.18 -3.95
N LYS A 46 6.04 9.15 -3.24
CA LYS A 46 6.77 8.01 -3.80
C LYS A 46 6.04 6.75 -3.39
N TRP A 47 5.87 5.84 -4.33
CA TRP A 47 5.16 4.59 -4.12
C TRP A 47 6.13 3.43 -4.25
N TYR A 48 6.37 2.76 -3.14
CA TYR A 48 7.29 1.65 -3.05
C TYR A 48 6.52 0.33 -3.11
N ILE A 49 7.05 -0.62 -3.86
CA ILE A 49 6.42 -1.93 -4.01
C ILE A 49 7.43 -3.03 -3.66
N ILE A 50 7.13 -3.78 -2.60
CA ILE A 50 7.92 -4.93 -2.17
C ILE A 50 7.29 -6.19 -2.74
N GLY A 51 8.11 -7.05 -3.33
CA GLY A 51 7.66 -8.32 -3.87
C GLY A 51 8.51 -8.79 -5.03
N PHE A 52 8.00 -9.81 -5.70
CA PHE A 52 8.61 -10.39 -6.90
C PHE A 52 7.54 -11.16 -7.66
N GLY A 53 7.80 -11.49 -8.91
CA GLY A 53 6.89 -12.32 -9.70
C GLY A 53 6.98 -12.04 -11.20
N GLY A 54 6.15 -12.76 -11.95
CA GLY A 54 6.19 -12.75 -13.41
C GLY A 54 5.84 -11.42 -14.07
N ASP A 55 5.13 -10.53 -13.37
CA ASP A 55 4.74 -9.22 -13.91
C ASP A 55 5.81 -8.13 -13.74
N GLU A 56 7.00 -8.44 -13.24
CA GLU A 56 8.02 -7.41 -13.01
C GLU A 56 8.32 -6.61 -14.29
N GLU A 57 8.49 -7.29 -15.40
CA GLU A 57 8.80 -6.64 -16.68
C GLU A 57 7.66 -5.74 -17.15
N LEU A 58 6.41 -6.21 -17.01
CA LEU A 58 5.22 -5.42 -17.32
C LEU A 58 5.13 -4.17 -16.44
N ILE A 59 5.38 -4.31 -15.15
CA ILE A 59 5.36 -3.18 -14.22
C ILE A 59 6.42 -2.16 -14.61
N ARG A 60 7.64 -2.60 -14.89
CA ARG A 60 8.74 -1.72 -15.33
C ARG A 60 8.41 -1.00 -16.64
N GLN A 61 7.77 -1.70 -17.58
CA GLN A 61 7.29 -1.10 -18.82
C GLN A 61 6.28 0.01 -18.55
N LYS A 62 5.33 -0.22 -17.66
CA LYS A 62 4.32 0.78 -17.27
C LYS A 62 4.94 1.98 -16.55
N ILE A 63 5.94 1.73 -15.70
CA ILE A 63 6.70 2.81 -15.05
C ILE A 63 7.34 3.71 -16.12
N ALA A 64 7.96 3.12 -17.13
CA ALA A 64 8.60 3.87 -18.22
C ALA A 64 7.57 4.63 -19.08
N GLU A 65 6.47 3.98 -19.45
CA GLU A 65 5.39 4.61 -20.24
C GLU A 65 4.79 5.84 -19.54
N GLU A 66 4.60 5.76 -18.22
CA GLU A 66 4.06 6.84 -17.41
C GLU A 66 5.11 7.83 -16.92
N ARG A 67 6.38 7.59 -17.22
CA ARG A 67 7.53 8.40 -16.77
C ARG A 67 7.60 8.51 -15.24
N MET A 68 7.40 7.39 -14.57
CA MET A 68 7.33 7.31 -13.11
C MET A 68 8.58 6.69 -12.47
N GLU A 69 9.71 6.66 -13.15
CA GLU A 69 10.93 6.00 -12.67
C GLU A 69 11.41 6.54 -11.31
N GLU A 70 11.18 7.83 -11.06
CA GLU A 70 11.57 8.47 -9.80
C GLU A 70 10.51 8.33 -8.71
N TYR A 71 9.30 7.87 -9.05
CA TYR A 71 8.13 7.92 -8.16
C TYR A 71 7.56 6.56 -7.81
N VAL A 72 7.70 5.57 -8.67
CA VAL A 72 7.30 4.19 -8.41
C VAL A 72 8.55 3.34 -8.36
N ILE A 73 8.87 2.83 -7.19
CA ILE A 73 10.13 2.15 -6.90
C ILE A 73 9.86 0.69 -6.55
N LEU A 74 10.37 -0.22 -7.37
CA LEU A 74 10.31 -1.64 -7.06
C LEU A 74 11.47 -1.99 -6.13
N LEU A 75 11.16 -2.31 -4.88
CA LEU A 75 12.18 -2.65 -3.87
C LEU A 75 12.63 -4.12 -3.96
N GLY A 76 11.91 -4.95 -4.74
CA GLY A 76 12.18 -6.36 -4.82
C GLY A 76 11.73 -7.12 -3.58
N LYS A 77 12.18 -8.36 -3.46
CA LYS A 77 11.84 -9.22 -2.33
C LYS A 77 12.57 -8.77 -1.06
N LYS A 78 11.83 -8.71 0.04
CA LYS A 78 12.39 -8.42 1.37
C LYS A 78 12.00 -9.55 2.32
N GLU A 79 12.97 -10.06 3.06
CA GLU A 79 12.74 -11.10 4.06
C GLU A 79 11.92 -10.56 5.23
N ASN A 80 12.20 -9.32 5.64
CA ASN A 80 11.51 -8.64 6.72
C ASN A 80 10.86 -7.35 6.21
N PRO A 81 9.57 -7.35 5.86
CA PRO A 81 8.89 -6.15 5.39
C PRO A 81 8.50 -5.17 6.49
N TYR A 82 8.53 -5.57 7.75
CA TYR A 82 8.01 -4.78 8.87
C TYR A 82 8.67 -3.39 9.01
N PRO A 83 9.99 -3.23 8.88
CA PRO A 83 10.59 -1.89 8.93
C PRO A 83 10.05 -0.95 7.85
N TYR A 84 9.73 -1.49 6.67
CA TYR A 84 9.15 -0.72 5.56
C TYR A 84 7.70 -0.32 5.86
N ILE A 85 6.91 -1.24 6.43
CA ILE A 85 5.54 -0.93 6.87
C ILE A 85 5.56 0.18 7.92
N LYS A 86 6.44 0.08 8.90
CA LYS A 86 6.59 1.10 9.95
C LYS A 86 7.00 2.45 9.38
N ALA A 87 7.82 2.47 8.33
CA ALA A 87 8.32 3.70 7.72
C ALA A 87 7.32 4.39 6.79
N CYS A 88 6.39 3.66 6.19
CA CYS A 88 5.44 4.23 5.25
C CYS A 88 4.41 5.14 5.93
N ASP A 89 3.84 6.05 5.16
CA ASP A 89 2.77 6.94 5.61
C ASP A 89 1.40 6.36 5.30
N LEU A 90 1.29 5.58 4.24
CA LEU A 90 0.04 4.97 3.79
C LEU A 90 0.34 3.61 3.15
N TYR A 91 -0.37 2.59 3.59
CA TYR A 91 -0.31 1.27 2.96
C TYR A 91 -1.46 1.15 1.94
N VAL A 92 -1.15 0.74 0.71
CA VAL A 92 -2.12 0.63 -0.37
C VAL A 92 -2.10 -0.79 -0.95
N GLN A 93 -3.27 -1.42 -1.00
CA GLN A 93 -3.45 -2.71 -1.66
C GLN A 93 -4.39 -2.52 -2.86
N PRO A 94 -3.84 -2.23 -4.07
CA PRO A 94 -4.65 -1.86 -5.23
C PRO A 94 -5.16 -3.07 -6.02
N SER A 95 -5.38 -4.20 -5.38
CA SER A 95 -5.65 -5.48 -6.00
C SER A 95 -6.91 -5.52 -6.86
N ARG A 96 -6.89 -6.36 -7.89
CA ARG A 96 -8.07 -6.73 -8.66
C ARG A 96 -8.92 -7.72 -7.89
N TYR A 97 -8.28 -8.66 -7.20
CA TYR A 97 -8.92 -9.63 -6.32
C TYR A 97 -7.93 -10.11 -5.25
N GLU A 98 -8.47 -10.49 -4.13
CA GLU A 98 -7.75 -11.02 -2.99
C GLU A 98 -8.57 -12.14 -2.34
N GLY A 99 -7.86 -13.09 -1.75
CA GLY A 99 -8.45 -13.90 -0.71
C GLY A 99 -8.45 -13.09 0.59
N LYS A 100 -7.72 -13.56 1.59
CA LYS A 100 -7.51 -12.79 2.83
C LYS A 100 -6.10 -12.21 2.79
N SER A 101 -5.98 -10.89 2.67
CA SER A 101 -4.67 -10.24 2.58
C SER A 101 -4.00 -10.17 3.95
N VAL A 102 -2.92 -10.92 4.10
CA VAL A 102 -2.09 -10.90 5.31
C VAL A 102 -1.38 -9.56 5.45
N THR A 103 -0.88 -9.00 4.37
CA THR A 103 -0.12 -7.73 4.41
C THR A 103 -0.99 -6.54 4.79
N VAL A 104 -2.24 -6.50 4.37
CA VAL A 104 -3.19 -5.48 4.84
C VAL A 104 -3.38 -5.60 6.36
N ARG A 105 -3.55 -6.82 6.85
CA ARG A 105 -3.71 -7.05 8.29
C ARG A 105 -2.46 -6.65 9.08
N GLU A 106 -1.28 -6.96 8.55
CA GLU A 106 -0.02 -6.54 9.15
C GLU A 106 0.10 -5.01 9.24
N ALA A 107 -0.26 -4.30 8.16
CA ALA A 107 -0.26 -2.85 8.16
C ALA A 107 -1.22 -2.28 9.23
N GLN A 108 -2.41 -2.85 9.37
CA GLN A 108 -3.36 -2.48 10.42
C GLN A 108 -2.80 -2.73 11.83
N MET A 109 -2.11 -3.85 12.02
CA MET A 109 -1.45 -4.17 13.30
C MET A 109 -0.38 -3.13 13.67
N PHE A 110 0.29 -2.56 12.68
CA PHE A 110 1.25 -1.46 12.88
C PHE A 110 0.57 -0.09 12.94
N ALA A 111 -0.76 -0.06 13.01
CA ALA A 111 -1.55 1.16 13.07
C ALA A 111 -1.29 2.12 11.90
N LYS A 112 -1.06 1.58 10.71
CA LYS A 112 -0.93 2.39 9.50
C LYS A 112 -2.31 2.63 8.89
N PRO A 113 -2.55 3.82 8.35
CA PRO A 113 -3.70 4.03 7.49
C PRO A 113 -3.59 3.09 6.27
N VAL A 114 -4.69 2.45 5.91
CA VAL A 114 -4.73 1.47 4.82
C VAL A 114 -5.78 1.87 3.80
N VAL A 115 -5.42 1.80 2.52
CA VAL A 115 -6.36 1.91 1.40
C VAL A 115 -6.36 0.58 0.66
N ILE A 116 -7.54 0.05 0.40
CA ILE A 116 -7.73 -1.09 -0.50
C ILE A 116 -8.70 -0.72 -1.61
N THR A 117 -8.56 -1.34 -2.77
CA THR A 117 -9.54 -1.23 -3.84
C THR A 117 -10.77 -2.09 -3.54
N ALA A 118 -11.90 -1.77 -4.20
CA ALA A 118 -13.17 -2.45 -3.98
C ALA A 118 -13.21 -3.84 -4.65
N TYR A 119 -12.21 -4.70 -4.35
CA TYR A 119 -12.25 -6.08 -4.80
C TYR A 119 -13.36 -6.86 -4.07
N PRO A 120 -13.85 -8.00 -4.62
CA PRO A 120 -15.05 -8.66 -4.10
C PRO A 120 -15.05 -8.96 -2.60
N THR A 121 -13.89 -9.28 -2.01
CA THR A 121 -13.77 -9.61 -0.58
C THR A 121 -13.40 -8.41 0.30
N SER A 122 -13.41 -7.18 -0.24
CA SER A 122 -12.98 -5.99 0.50
C SER A 122 -13.74 -5.77 1.81
N GLY A 123 -15.05 -6.06 1.83
CA GLY A 123 -15.88 -5.89 3.02
C GLY A 123 -15.54 -6.84 4.18
N SER A 124 -14.89 -7.96 3.90
CA SER A 124 -14.39 -8.86 4.94
C SER A 124 -12.96 -8.53 5.39
N GLN A 125 -12.27 -7.68 4.62
CA GLN A 125 -10.90 -7.29 4.92
C GLN A 125 -10.82 -6.17 5.94
N LEU A 126 -11.66 -5.15 5.78
CA LEU A 126 -11.71 -4.00 6.67
C LEU A 126 -13.10 -3.36 6.65
N GLU A 127 -13.34 -2.49 7.61
CA GLU A 127 -14.55 -1.69 7.70
C GLU A 127 -14.27 -0.30 7.12
N ASP A 128 -14.89 -0.02 5.96
CA ASP A 128 -14.65 1.22 5.23
C ASP A 128 -14.93 2.46 6.07
N GLY A 129 -13.94 3.35 6.11
CA GLY A 129 -13.99 4.59 6.86
C GLY A 129 -13.68 4.45 8.35
N VAL A 130 -13.43 3.25 8.85
CA VAL A 130 -13.14 2.99 10.27
C VAL A 130 -11.71 2.53 10.48
N ASP A 131 -11.31 1.37 9.96
CA ASP A 131 -9.96 0.83 10.09
C ASP A 131 -9.22 0.72 8.75
N GLY A 132 -9.70 1.42 7.77
CA GLY A 132 -9.16 1.54 6.42
C GLY A 132 -10.16 2.24 5.52
N VAL A 133 -9.80 2.42 4.26
CA VAL A 133 -10.65 3.04 3.24
C VAL A 133 -10.71 2.14 2.02
N VAL A 134 -11.91 1.94 1.49
CA VAL A 134 -12.14 1.24 0.22
C VAL A 134 -12.33 2.28 -0.88
N VAL A 135 -11.55 2.15 -1.96
CA VAL A 135 -11.59 3.08 -3.10
C VAL A 135 -12.00 2.34 -4.37
N PRO A 136 -12.51 3.05 -5.39
CA PRO A 136 -12.80 2.44 -6.69
C PRO A 136 -11.57 1.76 -7.30
N MET A 137 -11.82 0.75 -8.13
CA MET A 137 -10.75 -0.04 -8.76
C MET A 137 -10.14 0.64 -9.98
N ASP A 138 -10.88 1.52 -10.66
CA ASP A 138 -10.35 2.26 -11.79
C ASP A 138 -9.24 3.24 -11.35
N ASN A 139 -8.33 3.53 -12.25
CA ASN A 139 -7.13 4.30 -11.91
C ASN A 139 -7.46 5.71 -11.37
N GLU A 140 -8.37 6.43 -12.02
CA GLU A 140 -8.78 7.76 -11.57
C GLU A 140 -9.51 7.72 -10.22
N GLY A 141 -10.47 6.81 -10.07
CA GLY A 141 -11.21 6.65 -8.81
C GLY A 141 -10.32 6.24 -7.66
N CYS A 142 -9.37 5.36 -7.92
CA CYS A 142 -8.37 4.96 -6.92
C CYS A 142 -7.50 6.17 -6.52
N ALA A 143 -6.99 6.91 -7.48
CA ALA A 143 -6.20 8.12 -7.22
C ALA A 143 -7.00 9.18 -6.45
N ASP A 144 -8.24 9.42 -6.83
CA ASP A 144 -9.11 10.37 -6.14
C ASP A 144 -9.35 9.97 -4.68
N GLY A 145 -9.59 8.69 -4.44
CA GLY A 145 -9.79 8.17 -3.08
C GLY A 145 -8.54 8.31 -2.21
N ILE A 146 -7.38 8.01 -2.76
CA ILE A 146 -6.09 8.19 -2.07
C ILE A 146 -5.86 9.69 -1.81
N ALA A 147 -6.05 10.55 -2.82
CA ALA A 147 -5.87 11.98 -2.70
C ALA A 147 -6.74 12.59 -1.60
N LYS A 148 -8.00 12.19 -1.54
CA LYS A 148 -8.94 12.63 -0.51
C LYS A 148 -8.43 12.30 0.90
N LEU A 149 -7.86 11.11 1.07
CA LEU A 149 -7.29 10.69 2.35
C LEU A 149 -6.01 11.47 2.68
N LEU A 150 -5.12 11.66 1.70
CA LEU A 150 -3.87 12.42 1.90
C LEU A 150 -4.14 13.88 2.27
N ASP A 151 -5.26 14.46 1.83
CA ASP A 151 -5.69 15.81 2.19
C ASP A 151 -6.39 15.89 3.56
N ASP A 152 -6.57 14.76 4.23
CA ASP A 152 -7.31 14.70 5.49
C ASP A 152 -6.48 14.05 6.60
N PRO A 153 -5.54 14.80 7.20
CA PRO A 153 -4.67 14.28 8.27
C PRO A 153 -5.46 13.75 9.48
N LYS A 154 -6.61 14.37 9.78
CA LYS A 154 -7.47 13.92 10.89
C LYS A 154 -8.05 12.54 10.61
N LYS A 155 -8.46 12.30 9.36
CA LYS A 155 -8.97 10.99 8.94
C LYS A 155 -7.86 9.93 9.00
N MET A 156 -6.67 10.26 8.52
CA MET A 156 -5.52 9.35 8.59
C MET A 156 -5.22 8.97 10.05
N GLN A 157 -5.23 9.94 10.95
CA GLN A 157 -5.04 9.68 12.37
C GLN A 157 -6.17 8.82 12.96
N SER A 158 -7.42 9.10 12.60
CA SER A 158 -8.59 8.35 13.05
C SER A 158 -8.51 6.87 12.64
N LEU A 159 -8.08 6.59 11.41
CA LEU A 159 -7.88 5.22 10.92
C LEU A 159 -6.78 4.50 11.71
N SER A 160 -5.68 5.18 11.94
CA SER A 160 -4.55 4.68 12.72
C SER A 160 -4.96 4.33 14.16
N GLU A 161 -5.69 5.21 14.82
CA GLU A 161 -6.18 5.00 16.18
C GLU A 161 -7.20 3.87 16.27
N ALA A 162 -8.09 3.73 15.28
CA ALA A 162 -9.03 2.63 15.21
C ALA A 162 -8.29 1.29 15.13
N CYS A 163 -7.22 1.22 14.35
CA CYS A 163 -6.38 0.03 14.26
C CYS A 163 -5.70 -0.30 15.60
N ARG A 164 -5.24 0.69 16.35
CA ARG A 164 -4.64 0.47 17.67
C ARG A 164 -5.63 -0.10 18.68
N ARG A 165 -6.91 0.30 18.58
CA ARG A 165 -7.96 -0.15 19.50
C ARG A 165 -8.56 -1.50 19.14
N ARG A 166 -8.37 -1.96 17.89
CA ARG A 166 -8.93 -3.23 17.44
C ARG A 166 -8.04 -4.39 17.81
N ASP A 167 -8.68 -5.48 18.25
CA ASP A 167 -8.03 -6.76 18.41
C ASP A 167 -8.19 -7.54 17.10
N TYR A 168 -7.08 -7.70 16.38
CA TYR A 168 -7.06 -8.49 15.16
C TYR A 168 -6.81 -9.95 15.52
N SER A 169 -7.86 -10.77 15.49
CA SER A 169 -7.83 -12.18 15.87
C SER A 169 -6.77 -13.03 15.15
N ASN A 170 -6.23 -12.52 14.03
CA ASN A 170 -5.18 -13.17 13.25
C ASN A 170 -3.77 -12.79 13.68
N GLN A 171 -3.62 -11.97 14.70
CA GLN A 171 -2.30 -11.44 15.11
C GLN A 171 -1.27 -12.55 15.32
N LYS A 172 -1.64 -13.62 16.02
CA LYS A 172 -0.76 -14.75 16.27
C LYS A 172 -0.37 -15.50 15.00
N GLU A 173 -1.28 -15.60 14.04
CA GLU A 173 -1.02 -16.24 12.75
C GLU A 173 -0.05 -15.41 11.90
N VAL A 174 -0.22 -14.10 11.90
CA VAL A 174 0.67 -13.17 11.21
C VAL A 174 2.07 -13.22 11.82
N GLU A 175 2.19 -13.21 13.14
CA GLU A 175 3.47 -13.35 13.84
C GLU A 175 4.18 -14.66 13.49
N LYS A 176 3.45 -15.77 13.44
CA LYS A 176 3.99 -17.07 13.02
C LYS A 176 4.49 -17.05 11.57
N LEU A 177 3.73 -16.46 10.67
CA LEU A 177 4.15 -16.30 9.27
C LEU A 177 5.43 -15.49 9.17
N TYR A 178 5.52 -14.41 9.94
CA TYR A 178 6.69 -13.56 9.99
C TYR A 178 7.92 -14.32 10.50
N GLU A 179 7.78 -15.13 11.54
CA GLU A 179 8.87 -15.97 12.06
C GLU A 179 9.35 -17.00 11.05
N LEU A 180 8.41 -17.55 10.24
CA LEU A 180 8.76 -18.51 9.19
C LEU A 180 9.50 -17.88 8.01
N LEU A 181 9.37 -16.56 7.84
CA LEU A 181 10.00 -15.81 6.75
C LEU A 181 11.35 -15.19 7.14
N ARG A 182 11.78 -15.37 8.40
CA ARG A 182 13.07 -14.89 8.87
C ARG A 182 14.25 -15.73 8.36
#